data_e562cdfaa69d97103fb19cfb91bd19fd
#
_entry.id   e562cdfaa69d97103fb19cfb91bd19fd
#
_cell.length_a   1.000
_cell.length_b   1.000
_cell.length_c   1.000
_cell.angle_alpha   90.00
_cell.angle_beta   90.00
_cell.angle_gamma   90.00
#
_symmetry.space_group_name_H-M   'P 1'
#
loop_
_entity.id
_entity.type
_entity.pdbx_description
1 polymer ?
#
loop_
_entity_poly.entity_id
_entity_poly.type
_entity_poly.pdbx_seq_one_letter_code
_entity_poly.pdbx_strand_id
1 'polypeptide(L)'
;VRGPVVVVGDTLLDRDVEGAVNRLCPDSPVPVLDETSSTDRPGGAGLAAIFAAAAPDTEVVLVTALADDAGAARLSSLLAAAGVEVYALGLAGGTPEKVRLRSQGRVLLRHDRGGAVGEPSPPAEAVLRVIAGAATVLVSDYGRGVAGQPALRAALAGTRAPVVWDPHPRGPAAVPGVHLATPNESEVRELAKVPPGETRLVTASRGALELRQRWRARAVAVTMGGEGALLCHAGPTPLIVPAVSSADGDTCGAGDRFAATAAIALARGALVSEAVQEAVAEACAYVAGGGVASMLPSPAGPLPSVLPGVPAERVGVAAAATVVSEVRAAGGTVVATGGCFDLLHAGHVATLQAARQLGDCLVVCLNSDASVAALKGPDRPVMPQGDRSRLLAALSCVDAVMVFDDPTPQAALTWLRPDIWVKGGDYATGGGEPVLPEAELVRRWGGHTVVVPYLDGRSTTDMIAAAHQRGGASATTSAASAVLRGDPPSGVATHRSAGIR
;
A
#
# COMPACT_ATOMS: atom_id res chain seq x y z
N VAL A 1 -24.99 14.17 -4.98
CA VAL A 1 -24.34 15.02 -6.00
C VAL A 1 -25.36 15.27 -7.11
N ARG A 2 -25.52 16.51 -7.60
CA ARG A 2 -26.42 16.78 -8.72
C ARG A 2 -25.61 16.70 -10.02
N GLY A 3 -25.80 15.62 -10.82
CA GLY A 3 -25.15 15.35 -12.09
C GLY A 3 -24.02 14.28 -11.97
N PRO A 4 -23.57 13.72 -13.11
CA PRO A 4 -22.54 12.69 -13.14
C PRO A 4 -21.13 13.26 -12.90
N VAL A 5 -20.22 12.41 -12.46
CA VAL A 5 -18.77 12.61 -12.59
C VAL A 5 -18.40 12.27 -14.03
N VAL A 6 -17.89 13.23 -14.77
CA VAL A 6 -17.49 13.02 -16.16
C VAL A 6 -15.98 12.87 -16.24
N VAL A 7 -15.51 11.72 -16.71
CA VAL A 7 -14.08 11.49 -16.99
C VAL A 7 -13.86 11.67 -18.48
N VAL A 8 -12.89 12.50 -18.86
CA VAL A 8 -12.53 12.80 -20.25
C VAL A 8 -11.07 12.44 -20.45
N GLY A 9 -10.75 11.53 -21.37
CA GLY A 9 -9.33 11.21 -21.59
C GLY A 9 -9.07 9.95 -22.40
N ASP A 10 -7.80 9.58 -22.46
CA ASP A 10 -7.31 8.49 -23.28
C ASP A 10 -7.41 7.15 -22.53
N THR A 11 -8.28 6.26 -22.99
CA THR A 11 -8.41 4.91 -22.46
C THR A 11 -7.56 3.92 -23.25
N LEU A 12 -7.02 2.94 -22.59
CA LEU A 12 -6.25 1.85 -23.18
C LEU A 12 -6.60 0.51 -22.53
N LEU A 13 -6.34 -0.58 -23.23
CA LEU A 13 -6.47 -1.93 -22.68
C LEU A 13 -5.13 -2.39 -22.11
N ASP A 14 -5.07 -2.54 -20.79
CA ASP A 14 -3.95 -3.20 -20.13
C ASP A 14 -4.23 -4.70 -20.08
N ARG A 15 -3.31 -5.49 -20.64
CA ARG A 15 -3.35 -6.95 -20.65
C ARG A 15 -2.12 -7.53 -19.99
N ASP A 16 -2.31 -8.27 -18.92
CA ASP A 16 -1.26 -9.05 -18.27
C ASP A 16 -1.39 -10.50 -18.70
N VAL A 17 -0.36 -11.02 -19.36
CA VAL A 17 -0.23 -12.41 -19.78
C VAL A 17 0.77 -13.07 -18.86
N GLU A 18 0.31 -13.95 -17.98
CA GLU A 18 1.15 -14.73 -17.07
C GLU A 18 1.47 -16.09 -17.70
N GLY A 19 2.71 -16.55 -17.57
CA GLY A 19 3.10 -17.83 -18.12
C GLY A 19 4.38 -18.37 -17.51
N ALA A 20 4.73 -19.61 -17.90
CA ALA A 20 5.95 -20.28 -17.51
C ALA A 20 7.04 -20.12 -18.57
N VAL A 21 8.26 -19.85 -18.14
CA VAL A 21 9.44 -19.81 -19.02
C VAL A 21 10.35 -20.98 -18.64
N ASN A 22 10.14 -22.11 -19.33
CA ASN A 22 10.85 -23.35 -19.02
C ASN A 22 11.87 -23.77 -20.09
N ARG A 23 11.89 -23.09 -21.25
CA ARG A 23 12.73 -23.44 -22.38
C ARG A 23 13.11 -22.23 -23.22
N LEU A 24 14.18 -22.40 -23.99
CA LEU A 24 14.55 -21.47 -25.06
C LEU A 24 13.93 -21.90 -26.40
N CYS A 25 13.74 -20.93 -27.29
CA CYS A 25 13.32 -21.21 -28.65
C CYS A 25 14.42 -22.04 -29.39
N PRO A 26 14.04 -23.09 -30.13
CA PRO A 26 15.03 -23.88 -30.90
C PRO A 26 15.79 -23.07 -31.95
N ASP A 27 15.11 -22.09 -32.55
CA ASP A 27 15.63 -21.28 -33.66
C ASP A 27 16.40 -20.03 -33.22
N SER A 28 16.33 -19.67 -31.92
CA SER A 28 16.96 -18.45 -31.39
C SER A 28 17.12 -18.54 -29.85
N PRO A 29 18.17 -17.98 -29.26
CA PRO A 29 18.40 -18.05 -27.81
C PRO A 29 17.49 -17.07 -27.04
N VAL A 30 16.20 -17.12 -27.28
CA VAL A 30 15.20 -16.31 -26.61
C VAL A 30 14.26 -17.19 -25.77
N PRO A 31 13.76 -16.70 -24.63
CA PRO A 31 12.82 -17.45 -23.79
C PRO A 31 11.48 -17.66 -24.50
N VAL A 32 10.89 -18.83 -24.30
CA VAL A 32 9.51 -19.15 -24.71
C VAL A 32 8.61 -19.03 -23.50
N LEU A 33 7.60 -18.17 -23.56
CA LEU A 33 6.56 -18.05 -22.57
C LEU A 33 5.39 -18.95 -22.94
N ASP A 34 5.16 -19.99 -22.14
CA ASP A 34 3.97 -20.83 -22.25
C ASP A 34 2.86 -20.18 -21.42
N GLU A 35 1.88 -19.52 -22.06
CA GLU A 35 0.80 -18.77 -21.42
C GLU A 35 -0.07 -19.68 -20.54
N THR A 36 -0.28 -19.26 -19.29
CA THR A 36 -1.15 -19.95 -18.33
C THR A 36 -2.44 -19.17 -18.05
N SER A 37 -2.38 -17.86 -18.09
CA SER A 37 -3.54 -16.98 -17.91
C SER A 37 -3.35 -15.64 -18.58
N SER A 38 -4.46 -14.98 -18.93
CA SER A 38 -4.48 -13.62 -19.44
C SER A 38 -5.57 -12.82 -18.75
N THR A 39 -5.24 -11.62 -18.30
CA THR A 39 -6.15 -10.73 -17.59
C THR A 39 -6.16 -9.37 -18.24
N ASP A 40 -7.37 -8.92 -18.59
CA ASP A 40 -7.61 -7.61 -19.20
C ASP A 40 -8.21 -6.64 -18.20
N ARG A 41 -7.78 -5.40 -18.25
CA ARG A 41 -8.35 -4.29 -17.48
C ARG A 41 -8.31 -2.98 -18.25
N PRO A 42 -9.24 -2.04 -17.98
CA PRO A 42 -9.11 -0.69 -18.48
C PRO A 42 -7.92 0.02 -17.81
N GLY A 43 -7.15 0.75 -18.61
CA GLY A 43 -6.06 1.62 -18.16
C GLY A 43 -6.32 3.06 -18.57
N GLY A 44 -5.52 3.99 -18.07
CA GLY A 44 -5.66 5.40 -18.33
C GLY A 44 -7.00 5.97 -17.83
N ALA A 45 -7.66 6.80 -18.62
CA ALA A 45 -8.95 7.39 -18.26
C ALA A 45 -10.02 6.34 -17.92
N GLY A 46 -9.93 5.13 -18.50
CA GLY A 46 -10.81 4.02 -18.15
C GLY A 46 -10.60 3.53 -16.71
N LEU A 47 -9.35 3.49 -16.22
CA LEU A 47 -9.04 3.14 -14.85
C LEU A 47 -9.52 4.22 -13.89
N ALA A 48 -9.27 5.50 -14.22
CA ALA A 48 -9.76 6.63 -13.44
C ALA A 48 -11.30 6.63 -13.32
N ALA A 49 -12.02 6.25 -14.41
CA ALA A 49 -13.48 6.12 -14.41
C ALA A 49 -13.95 4.98 -13.48
N ILE A 50 -13.27 3.82 -13.48
CA ILE A 50 -13.56 2.72 -12.54
C ILE A 50 -13.37 3.17 -11.10
N PHE A 51 -12.28 3.87 -10.79
CA PHE A 51 -12.07 4.41 -9.45
C PHE A 51 -13.17 5.39 -9.03
N ALA A 52 -13.65 6.20 -9.96
CA ALA A 52 -14.77 7.10 -9.69
C ALA A 52 -16.09 6.32 -9.47
N ALA A 53 -16.35 5.27 -10.25
CA ALA A 53 -17.55 4.45 -10.12
C ALA A 53 -17.59 3.59 -8.84
N ALA A 54 -16.43 3.33 -8.24
CA ALA A 54 -16.35 2.62 -6.97
C ALA A 54 -16.85 3.48 -5.77
N ALA A 55 -17.01 4.79 -5.94
CA ALA A 55 -17.52 5.66 -4.90
C ALA A 55 -19.06 5.52 -4.77
N PRO A 56 -19.60 5.43 -3.53
CA PRO A 56 -21.04 5.29 -3.32
C PRO A 56 -21.85 6.41 -3.96
N ASP A 57 -23.03 6.06 -4.52
CA ASP A 57 -24.00 7.00 -5.08
C ASP A 57 -23.43 7.94 -6.16
N THR A 58 -22.45 7.43 -6.94
CA THR A 58 -21.76 8.20 -7.97
C THR A 58 -22.08 7.65 -9.35
N GLU A 59 -22.76 8.43 -10.18
CA GLU A 59 -22.96 8.17 -11.61
C GLU A 59 -21.71 8.63 -12.37
N VAL A 60 -21.13 7.76 -13.20
CA VAL A 60 -19.88 8.04 -13.93
C VAL A 60 -20.07 7.90 -15.43
N VAL A 61 -19.64 8.92 -16.14
CA VAL A 61 -19.60 8.95 -17.59
C VAL A 61 -18.15 9.08 -18.05
N LEU A 62 -17.74 8.21 -18.97
CA LEU A 62 -16.41 8.27 -19.59
C LEU A 62 -16.55 8.76 -21.05
N VAL A 63 -15.87 9.84 -21.38
CA VAL A 63 -15.67 10.34 -22.74
C VAL A 63 -14.28 9.98 -23.19
N THR A 64 -14.13 9.08 -24.16
CA THR A 64 -12.84 8.56 -24.61
C THR A 64 -12.84 8.26 -26.11
N ALA A 65 -11.69 8.00 -26.69
CA ALA A 65 -11.58 7.63 -28.09
C ALA A 65 -11.33 6.11 -28.21
N LEU A 66 -12.14 5.44 -29.01
CA LEU A 66 -12.06 4.01 -29.28
C LEU A 66 -12.12 3.74 -30.79
N ALA A 67 -11.34 2.76 -31.25
CA ALA A 67 -11.44 2.25 -32.62
C ALA A 67 -12.60 1.24 -32.74
N ASP A 68 -12.89 0.83 -33.95
CA ASP A 68 -13.86 -0.24 -34.20
C ASP A 68 -13.10 -1.59 -34.27
N ASP A 69 -12.72 -2.11 -33.09
CA ASP A 69 -11.93 -3.33 -32.98
C ASP A 69 -12.26 -4.15 -31.71
N ALA A 70 -11.66 -5.33 -31.60
CA ALA A 70 -11.87 -6.25 -30.48
C ALA A 70 -11.40 -5.63 -29.13
N GLY A 71 -10.37 -4.78 -29.14
CA GLY A 71 -9.88 -4.08 -27.97
C GLY A 71 -10.91 -3.11 -27.41
N ALA A 72 -11.57 -2.33 -28.30
CA ALA A 72 -12.67 -1.43 -27.95
C ALA A 72 -13.87 -2.18 -27.38
N ALA A 73 -14.27 -3.29 -28.03
CA ALA A 73 -15.37 -4.12 -27.56
C ALA A 73 -15.09 -4.68 -26.15
N ARG A 74 -13.86 -5.13 -25.92
CA ARG A 74 -13.42 -5.63 -24.61
C ARG A 74 -13.43 -4.54 -23.55
N LEU A 75 -12.89 -3.36 -23.84
CA LEU A 75 -12.91 -2.19 -22.94
C LEU A 75 -14.34 -1.78 -22.59
N SER A 76 -15.22 -1.67 -23.58
CA SER A 76 -16.63 -1.30 -23.37
C SER A 76 -17.33 -2.28 -22.44
N SER A 77 -17.08 -3.59 -22.61
CA SER A 77 -17.62 -4.63 -21.73
C SER A 77 -17.13 -4.50 -20.28
N LEU A 78 -15.83 -4.25 -20.08
CA LEU A 78 -15.23 -4.11 -18.75
C LEU A 78 -15.73 -2.85 -18.03
N LEU A 79 -15.84 -1.74 -18.76
CA LEU A 79 -16.33 -0.46 -18.23
C LEU A 79 -17.83 -0.54 -17.88
N ALA A 80 -18.65 -1.16 -18.74
CA ALA A 80 -20.06 -1.38 -18.46
C ALA A 80 -20.27 -2.27 -17.22
N ALA A 81 -19.46 -3.32 -17.08
CA ALA A 81 -19.48 -4.18 -15.89
C ALA A 81 -19.12 -3.44 -14.58
N ALA A 82 -18.33 -2.36 -14.69
CA ALA A 82 -17.99 -1.47 -13.58
C ALA A 82 -19.02 -0.33 -13.38
N GLY A 83 -20.14 -0.30 -14.13
CA GLY A 83 -21.17 0.74 -14.01
C GLY A 83 -20.79 2.07 -14.65
N VAL A 84 -19.83 2.09 -15.58
CA VAL A 84 -19.39 3.30 -16.30
C VAL A 84 -20.12 3.40 -17.63
N GLU A 85 -20.83 4.51 -17.86
CA GLU A 85 -21.40 4.85 -19.15
C GLU A 85 -20.32 5.42 -20.08
N VAL A 86 -20.20 4.91 -21.30
CA VAL A 86 -19.12 5.27 -22.24
C VAL A 86 -19.66 6.03 -23.44
N TYR A 87 -19.12 7.21 -23.68
CA TYR A 87 -19.28 7.98 -24.92
C TYR A 87 -17.98 7.91 -25.73
N ALA A 88 -17.98 7.06 -26.74
CA ALA A 88 -16.83 6.85 -27.60
C ALA A 88 -16.75 7.90 -28.71
N LEU A 89 -15.62 8.55 -28.85
CA LEU A 89 -15.21 9.29 -30.02
C LEU A 89 -14.57 8.29 -31.00
N GLY A 90 -14.84 8.45 -32.31
CA GLY A 90 -14.20 7.59 -33.32
C GLY A 90 -12.68 7.80 -33.32
N LEU A 91 -11.93 6.70 -33.34
CA LEU A 91 -10.47 6.68 -33.42
C LEU A 91 -10.06 5.96 -34.71
N ALA A 92 -9.36 6.66 -35.58
CA ALA A 92 -8.68 6.01 -36.69
C ALA A 92 -7.43 5.28 -36.20
N GLY A 93 -7.18 4.08 -36.70
CA GLY A 93 -6.09 3.19 -36.21
C GLY A 93 -6.62 2.06 -35.34
N GLY A 94 -5.93 1.70 -34.31
CA GLY A 94 -6.33 0.63 -33.37
C GLY A 94 -6.49 1.14 -31.94
N THR A 95 -7.38 0.51 -31.18
CA THR A 95 -7.49 0.78 -29.74
C THR A 95 -6.14 0.51 -29.07
N PRO A 96 -5.62 1.46 -28.27
CA PRO A 96 -4.32 1.25 -27.63
C PRO A 96 -4.34 0.10 -26.65
N GLU A 97 -3.39 -0.82 -26.76
CA GLU A 97 -3.19 -1.91 -25.82
C GLU A 97 -1.77 -1.93 -25.27
N LYS A 98 -1.63 -2.21 -23.99
CA LYS A 98 -0.35 -2.48 -23.30
C LYS A 98 -0.37 -3.93 -22.83
N VAL A 99 0.38 -4.79 -23.50
CA VAL A 99 0.49 -6.20 -23.16
C VAL A 99 1.78 -6.40 -22.35
N ARG A 100 1.65 -6.91 -21.13
CA ARG A 100 2.79 -7.28 -20.28
C ARG A 100 2.88 -8.79 -20.24
N LEU A 101 3.97 -9.33 -20.76
CA LEU A 101 4.33 -10.75 -20.61
C LEU A 101 5.03 -10.93 -19.28
N ARG A 102 4.51 -11.80 -18.42
CA ARG A 102 4.99 -11.99 -17.06
C ARG A 102 5.30 -13.45 -16.78
N SER A 103 6.28 -13.69 -15.93
CA SER A 103 6.57 -15.00 -15.37
C SER A 103 7.02 -14.86 -13.94
N GLN A 104 6.47 -15.67 -13.04
CA GLN A 104 6.76 -15.65 -11.61
C GLN A 104 6.61 -14.23 -10.99
N GLY A 105 5.56 -13.50 -11.40
CA GLY A 105 5.29 -12.15 -10.94
C GLY A 105 6.17 -11.05 -11.54
N ARG A 106 7.16 -11.37 -12.39
CA ARG A 106 8.07 -10.40 -13.01
C ARG A 106 7.66 -10.11 -14.45
N VAL A 107 7.73 -8.85 -14.86
CA VAL A 107 7.53 -8.45 -16.26
C VAL A 107 8.78 -8.81 -17.06
N LEU A 108 8.61 -9.66 -18.07
CA LEU A 108 9.68 -10.06 -19.00
C LEU A 108 9.76 -9.12 -20.20
N LEU A 109 8.59 -8.72 -20.72
CA LEU A 109 8.47 -7.85 -21.87
C LEU A 109 7.17 -7.07 -21.78
N ARG A 110 7.20 -5.80 -22.20
CA ARG A 110 6.02 -5.00 -22.49
C ARG A 110 5.92 -4.78 -23.99
N HIS A 111 4.77 -5.13 -24.56
CA HIS A 111 4.45 -4.94 -25.97
C HIS A 111 3.28 -3.95 -26.08
N ASP A 112 3.55 -2.76 -26.59
CA ASP A 112 2.53 -1.74 -26.85
C ASP A 112 2.09 -1.87 -28.31
N ARG A 113 0.76 -1.95 -28.53
CA ARG A 113 0.16 -2.03 -29.86
C ARG A 113 -1.06 -1.14 -29.98
N GLY A 114 -1.54 -0.93 -31.19
CA GLY A 114 -2.61 0.03 -31.48
C GLY A 114 -2.14 1.47 -31.30
N GLY A 115 -3.05 2.39 -31.40
CA GLY A 115 -2.84 3.82 -31.25
C GLY A 115 -3.50 4.62 -32.35
N ALA A 116 -3.70 5.92 -32.07
CA ALA A 116 -4.34 6.82 -33.00
C ALA A 116 -3.50 7.05 -34.26
N VAL A 117 -4.19 7.07 -35.38
CA VAL A 117 -3.69 7.64 -36.62
C VAL A 117 -4.50 8.92 -36.85
N GLY A 118 -3.92 10.08 -36.45
CA GLY A 118 -4.61 11.37 -36.50
C GLY A 118 -5.36 11.69 -35.17
N GLU A 119 -6.22 12.68 -35.23
CA GLU A 119 -6.98 13.19 -34.08
C GLU A 119 -8.27 12.37 -33.87
N PRO A 120 -8.77 12.24 -32.62
CA PRO A 120 -10.08 11.69 -32.35
C PRO A 120 -11.20 12.49 -33.05
N SER A 121 -12.26 11.80 -33.48
CA SER A 121 -13.40 12.43 -34.11
C SER A 121 -14.06 13.49 -33.21
N PRO A 122 -14.68 14.54 -33.76
CA PRO A 122 -15.41 15.52 -32.96
C PRO A 122 -16.51 14.84 -32.11
N PRO A 123 -16.73 15.33 -30.86
CA PRO A 123 -17.79 14.80 -30.02
C PRO A 123 -19.16 15.11 -30.55
N ALA A 124 -20.11 14.19 -30.37
CA ALA A 124 -21.53 14.45 -30.59
C ALA A 124 -22.04 15.51 -29.59
N GLU A 125 -23.12 16.19 -29.92
CA GLU A 125 -23.73 17.20 -29.05
C GLU A 125 -24.14 16.65 -27.66
N ALA A 126 -24.52 15.37 -27.61
CA ALA A 126 -24.82 14.68 -26.33
C ALA A 126 -23.64 14.73 -25.36
N VAL A 127 -22.42 14.52 -25.84
CA VAL A 127 -21.18 14.60 -25.02
C VAL A 127 -21.00 15.99 -24.44
N LEU A 128 -21.21 17.03 -25.27
CA LEU A 128 -21.08 18.43 -24.80
C LEU A 128 -22.13 18.78 -23.75
N ARG A 129 -23.37 18.25 -23.87
CA ARG A 129 -24.42 18.41 -22.86
C ARG A 129 -24.07 17.72 -21.54
N VAL A 130 -23.51 16.50 -21.61
CA VAL A 130 -23.08 15.74 -20.42
C VAL A 130 -21.99 16.51 -19.68
N ILE A 131 -20.99 17.06 -20.36
CA ILE A 131 -19.95 17.89 -19.76
C ILE A 131 -20.53 19.15 -19.12
N ALA A 132 -21.49 19.80 -19.76
CA ALA A 132 -22.14 21.00 -19.23
C ALA A 132 -22.98 20.72 -17.98
N GLY A 133 -23.58 19.53 -17.86
CA GLY A 133 -24.38 19.07 -16.70
C GLY A 133 -23.60 18.32 -15.63
N ALA A 134 -22.29 18.18 -15.78
CA ALA A 134 -21.45 17.44 -14.84
C ALA A 134 -21.42 18.04 -13.43
N ALA A 135 -21.36 17.21 -12.42
CA ALA A 135 -21.04 17.61 -11.05
C ALA A 135 -19.57 17.99 -10.89
N THR A 136 -18.70 17.26 -11.59
CA THR A 136 -17.25 17.50 -11.73
C THR A 136 -16.77 16.88 -13.01
N VAL A 137 -15.66 17.39 -13.55
CA VAL A 137 -14.99 16.79 -14.70
C VAL A 137 -13.55 16.43 -14.31
N LEU A 138 -13.17 15.18 -14.56
CA LEU A 138 -11.79 14.72 -14.49
C LEU A 138 -11.24 14.57 -15.89
N VAL A 139 -10.22 15.32 -16.25
CA VAL A 139 -9.44 15.10 -17.47
C VAL A 139 -8.24 14.24 -17.13
N SER A 140 -8.20 13.00 -17.63
CA SER A 140 -7.10 12.05 -17.44
C SER A 140 -6.39 11.91 -18.80
N ASP A 141 -5.34 12.70 -18.96
CA ASP A 141 -4.59 12.83 -20.22
C ASP A 141 -3.42 11.82 -20.24
N TYR A 142 -3.33 11.04 -21.30
CA TYR A 142 -2.23 10.11 -21.55
C TYR A 142 -1.49 10.43 -22.86
N GLY A 143 -1.69 11.66 -23.39
CA GLY A 143 -0.99 12.18 -24.55
C GLY A 143 -1.35 11.49 -25.87
N ARG A 144 -2.61 10.99 -25.99
CA ARG A 144 -3.11 10.28 -27.17
C ARG A 144 -4.19 11.04 -27.93
N GLY A 145 -4.53 12.27 -27.52
CA GLY A 145 -5.27 13.23 -28.30
C GLY A 145 -6.66 13.61 -27.79
N VAL A 146 -7.31 12.84 -26.91
CA VAL A 146 -8.67 13.15 -26.42
C VAL A 146 -8.70 14.52 -25.74
N ALA A 147 -7.77 14.79 -24.82
CA ALA A 147 -7.67 16.08 -24.13
C ALA A 147 -7.33 17.26 -25.08
N GLY A 148 -6.82 16.96 -26.28
CA GLY A 148 -6.49 17.93 -27.34
C GLY A 148 -7.65 18.31 -28.24
N GLN A 149 -8.72 17.52 -28.24
CA GLN A 149 -9.84 17.71 -29.17
C GLN A 149 -10.52 19.08 -28.98
N PRO A 150 -10.58 19.94 -30.03
CA PRO A 150 -10.95 21.36 -29.89
C PRO A 150 -12.32 21.60 -29.26
N ALA A 151 -13.34 20.84 -29.64
CA ALA A 151 -14.70 21.00 -29.12
C ALA A 151 -14.79 20.56 -27.64
N LEU A 152 -14.08 19.49 -27.23
CA LEU A 152 -13.98 19.13 -25.82
C LEU A 152 -13.29 20.21 -25.00
N ARG A 153 -12.18 20.76 -25.50
CA ARG A 153 -11.47 21.87 -24.84
C ARG A 153 -12.35 23.10 -24.64
N ALA A 154 -13.16 23.44 -25.66
CA ALA A 154 -14.11 24.55 -25.56
C ALA A 154 -15.19 24.27 -24.49
N ALA A 155 -15.73 23.06 -24.45
CA ALA A 155 -16.72 22.65 -23.44
C ALA A 155 -16.13 22.65 -22.02
N LEU A 156 -14.88 22.13 -21.85
CA LEU A 156 -14.16 22.12 -20.59
C LEU A 156 -13.84 23.54 -20.07
N ALA A 157 -13.49 24.47 -20.96
CA ALA A 157 -13.24 25.86 -20.59
C ALA A 157 -14.54 26.63 -20.25
N GLY A 158 -15.68 26.19 -20.76
CA GLY A 158 -17.00 26.83 -20.55
C GLY A 158 -17.82 26.21 -19.43
N THR A 159 -17.42 25.06 -18.87
CA THR A 159 -18.21 24.41 -17.81
C THR A 159 -18.13 25.17 -16.47
N ARG A 160 -19.23 25.09 -15.69
CA ARG A 160 -19.28 25.60 -14.32
C ARG A 160 -18.84 24.55 -13.30
N ALA A 161 -18.77 23.27 -13.70
CA ALA A 161 -18.32 22.20 -12.83
C ALA A 161 -16.85 22.35 -12.47
N PRO A 162 -16.43 21.94 -11.29
CA PRO A 162 -15.01 21.79 -10.98
C PRO A 162 -14.32 20.91 -12.02
N VAL A 163 -13.16 21.33 -12.52
CA VAL A 163 -12.33 20.54 -13.44
C VAL A 163 -11.04 20.15 -12.74
N VAL A 164 -10.80 18.85 -12.63
CA VAL A 164 -9.51 18.27 -12.25
C VAL A 164 -8.79 17.87 -13.53
N TRP A 165 -7.51 18.21 -13.63
CA TRP A 165 -6.69 17.91 -14.82
C TRP A 165 -5.47 17.12 -14.42
N ASP A 166 -5.45 15.85 -14.81
CA ASP A 166 -4.27 14.99 -14.69
C ASP A 166 -3.47 15.04 -16.00
N PRO A 167 -2.35 15.80 -16.02
CA PRO A 167 -1.67 16.11 -17.27
C PRO A 167 -0.69 15.03 -17.71
N HIS A 168 -0.37 15.02 -18.98
CA HIS A 168 0.72 14.22 -19.54
C HIS A 168 1.68 15.11 -20.34
N PRO A 169 3.02 14.90 -20.29
CA PRO A 169 3.99 15.74 -20.98
C PRO A 169 3.78 15.86 -22.51
N ARG A 170 3.24 14.84 -23.15
CA ARG A 170 2.89 14.83 -24.57
C ARG A 170 1.49 15.37 -24.86
N GLY A 171 0.71 15.64 -23.84
CA GLY A 171 -0.65 16.16 -23.98
C GLY A 171 -0.68 17.68 -24.09
N PRO A 172 -1.86 18.25 -24.26
CA PRO A 172 -2.04 19.70 -24.31
C PRO A 172 -1.91 20.32 -22.92
N ALA A 173 -1.60 21.59 -22.85
CA ALA A 173 -1.72 22.37 -21.62
C ALA A 173 -3.18 22.30 -21.09
N ALA A 174 -3.36 22.30 -19.78
CA ALA A 174 -4.67 22.37 -19.17
C ALA A 174 -5.48 23.59 -19.67
N VAL A 175 -6.79 23.47 -19.75
CA VAL A 175 -7.64 24.62 -20.09
C VAL A 175 -7.58 25.68 -18.99
N PRO A 176 -7.66 26.97 -19.30
CA PRO A 176 -7.60 28.03 -18.30
C PRO A 176 -8.73 27.87 -17.25
N GLY A 177 -8.37 28.05 -15.99
CA GLY A 177 -9.32 28.07 -14.90
C GLY A 177 -9.62 26.71 -14.27
N VAL A 178 -8.88 25.64 -14.61
CA VAL A 178 -9.03 24.35 -13.92
C VAL A 178 -8.91 24.50 -12.41
N HIS A 179 -9.73 23.76 -11.67
CA HIS A 179 -9.78 23.86 -10.22
C HIS A 179 -8.54 23.23 -9.58
N LEU A 180 -8.09 22.10 -10.12
CA LEU A 180 -6.93 21.37 -9.63
C LEU A 180 -6.21 20.69 -10.80
N ALA A 181 -4.91 20.86 -10.91
CA ALA A 181 -4.06 20.01 -11.77
C ALA A 181 -3.22 19.08 -10.89
N THR A 182 -3.00 17.83 -11.36
CA THR A 182 -2.42 16.74 -10.54
C THR A 182 -1.15 16.12 -11.14
N PRO A 183 -0.17 16.91 -11.63
CA PRO A 183 1.04 16.35 -12.18
C PRO A 183 1.86 15.60 -11.13
N ASN A 184 2.61 14.56 -11.56
CA ASN A 184 3.67 13.99 -10.75
C ASN A 184 4.97 14.80 -10.90
N GLU A 185 5.99 14.46 -10.10
CA GLU A 185 7.28 15.18 -10.13
C GLU A 185 7.99 15.18 -11.49
N SER A 186 7.94 14.06 -12.23
CA SER A 186 8.57 13.98 -13.55
C SER A 186 7.84 14.85 -14.57
N GLU A 187 6.53 14.86 -14.51
CA GLU A 187 5.68 15.71 -15.36
C GLU A 187 5.88 17.19 -15.05
N VAL A 188 5.98 17.55 -13.77
CA VAL A 188 6.31 18.93 -13.39
C VAL A 188 7.64 19.39 -13.99
N ARG A 189 8.69 18.56 -13.88
CA ARG A 189 10.01 18.91 -14.46
C ARG A 189 9.93 19.15 -15.96
N GLU A 190 9.21 18.30 -16.68
CA GLU A 190 9.10 18.36 -18.12
C GLU A 190 8.18 19.51 -18.57
N LEU A 191 7.01 19.63 -17.96
CA LEU A 191 6.01 20.64 -18.32
C LEU A 191 6.44 22.07 -17.94
N ALA A 192 7.02 22.26 -16.75
CA ALA A 192 7.47 23.56 -16.28
C ALA A 192 8.89 23.91 -16.72
N LYS A 193 9.63 22.94 -17.32
CA LYS A 193 11.03 23.14 -17.76
C LYS A 193 11.94 23.65 -16.64
N VAL A 194 11.77 23.11 -15.43
CA VAL A 194 12.56 23.52 -14.26
C VAL A 194 14.02 23.09 -14.47
N PRO A 195 15.01 24.00 -14.30
CA PRO A 195 16.42 23.65 -14.44
C PRO A 195 16.84 22.56 -13.44
N PRO A 196 17.78 21.67 -13.82
CA PRO A 196 18.37 20.72 -12.89
C PRO A 196 19.24 21.42 -11.84
N GLY A 197 19.41 20.79 -10.67
CA GLY A 197 20.36 21.26 -9.63
C GLY A 197 19.72 21.75 -8.34
N GLU A 198 18.39 21.78 -8.25
CA GLU A 198 17.68 22.13 -7.02
C GLU A 198 17.23 20.87 -6.26
N THR A 199 16.90 21.06 -4.97
CA THR A 199 16.31 19.96 -4.19
C THR A 199 14.96 19.55 -4.76
N ARG A 200 14.57 18.30 -4.54
CA ARG A 200 13.31 17.70 -5.01
C ARG A 200 12.10 18.58 -4.68
N LEU A 201 12.01 19.02 -3.41
CA LEU A 201 10.92 19.86 -2.93
C LEU A 201 10.88 21.24 -3.58
N VAL A 202 12.03 21.88 -3.76
CA VAL A 202 12.14 23.19 -4.41
C VAL A 202 11.74 23.09 -5.87
N THR A 203 12.18 22.05 -6.58
CA THR A 203 11.80 21.78 -7.97
C THR A 203 10.29 21.61 -8.12
N ALA A 204 9.66 20.78 -7.25
CA ALA A 204 8.23 20.56 -7.26
C ALA A 204 7.44 21.86 -6.96
N SER A 205 7.85 22.61 -5.94
CA SER A 205 7.20 23.86 -5.56
C SER A 205 7.27 24.93 -6.66
N ARG A 206 8.48 25.15 -7.22
CA ARG A 206 8.66 26.12 -8.30
C ARG A 206 7.89 25.76 -9.55
N GLY A 207 7.96 24.48 -9.96
CA GLY A 207 7.24 24.00 -11.13
C GLY A 207 5.73 24.08 -10.96
N ALA A 208 5.21 23.73 -9.77
CA ALA A 208 3.78 23.86 -9.47
C ALA A 208 3.30 25.32 -9.55
N LEU A 209 4.06 26.26 -9.02
CA LEU A 209 3.73 27.70 -9.11
C LEU A 209 3.74 28.18 -10.56
N GLU A 210 4.73 27.77 -11.35
CA GLU A 210 4.81 28.13 -12.76
C GLU A 210 3.64 27.57 -13.57
N LEU A 211 3.33 26.28 -13.41
CA LEU A 211 2.19 25.65 -14.08
C LEU A 211 0.86 26.28 -13.66
N ARG A 212 0.70 26.58 -12.37
CA ARG A 212 -0.48 27.27 -11.85
C ARG A 212 -0.70 28.62 -12.54
N GLN A 213 0.34 29.42 -12.70
CA GLN A 213 0.27 30.72 -13.38
C GLN A 213 0.00 30.57 -14.89
N ARG A 214 0.75 29.68 -15.56
CA ARG A 214 0.67 29.45 -17.02
C ARG A 214 -0.70 28.93 -17.42
N TRP A 215 -1.28 27.99 -16.68
CA TRP A 215 -2.60 27.43 -16.94
C TRP A 215 -3.73 28.22 -16.31
N ARG A 216 -3.43 29.27 -15.56
CA ARG A 216 -4.42 29.98 -14.75
C ARG A 216 -5.24 29.02 -13.88
N ALA A 217 -4.59 27.96 -13.39
CA ALA A 217 -5.21 26.97 -12.53
C ALA A 217 -5.43 27.58 -11.13
N ARG A 218 -6.51 27.18 -10.45
CA ARG A 218 -6.74 27.61 -9.07
C ARG A 218 -5.74 26.93 -8.13
N ALA A 219 -5.40 25.66 -8.41
CA ALA A 219 -4.45 24.90 -7.62
C ALA A 219 -3.67 23.90 -8.51
N VAL A 220 -2.47 23.54 -8.04
CA VAL A 220 -1.66 22.44 -8.58
C VAL A 220 -1.20 21.59 -7.40
N ALA A 221 -1.50 20.31 -7.42
CA ALA A 221 -1.03 19.31 -6.47
C ALA A 221 -0.01 18.40 -7.17
N VAL A 222 1.25 18.47 -6.74
CA VAL A 222 2.31 17.59 -7.26
C VAL A 222 2.35 16.32 -6.43
N THR A 223 2.10 15.17 -7.05
CA THR A 223 2.23 13.89 -6.36
C THR A 223 3.70 13.49 -6.24
N MET A 224 4.12 13.12 -5.02
CA MET A 224 5.52 12.87 -4.63
C MET A 224 5.77 11.41 -4.22
N GLY A 225 4.97 10.50 -4.74
CA GLY A 225 5.05 9.07 -4.40
C GLY A 225 4.83 8.83 -2.90
N GLY A 226 5.69 8.04 -2.27
CA GLY A 226 5.59 7.69 -0.84
C GLY A 226 5.72 8.88 0.12
N GLU A 227 6.01 10.08 -0.34
CA GLU A 227 6.04 11.30 0.49
C GLU A 227 4.70 12.06 0.51
N GLY A 228 3.73 11.66 -0.33
CA GLY A 228 2.42 12.29 -0.40
C GLY A 228 2.29 13.31 -1.53
N ALA A 229 1.81 14.52 -1.25
CA ALA A 229 1.62 15.55 -2.25
C ALA A 229 2.00 16.96 -1.76
N LEU A 230 2.44 17.80 -2.69
CA LEU A 230 2.71 19.22 -2.49
C LEU A 230 1.63 20.03 -3.21
N LEU A 231 0.84 20.83 -2.47
CA LEU A 231 -0.27 21.62 -3.00
C LEU A 231 0.07 23.10 -3.03
N CYS A 232 0.04 23.71 -4.24
CA CYS A 232 0.11 25.16 -4.45
C CYS A 232 -1.29 25.69 -4.80
N HIS A 233 -1.96 26.42 -3.90
CA HIS A 233 -3.32 26.94 -4.11
C HIS A 233 -3.51 28.40 -3.71
N ALA A 234 -2.97 28.81 -2.58
CA ALA A 234 -3.10 30.17 -2.07
C ALA A 234 -1.71 30.75 -1.71
N GLY A 235 -1.30 31.80 -2.42
CA GLY A 235 0.01 32.42 -2.17
C GLY A 235 1.20 31.61 -2.66
N PRO A 236 2.43 32.00 -2.26
CA PRO A 236 3.68 31.39 -2.72
C PRO A 236 4.10 30.16 -1.88
N THR A 237 3.57 29.99 -0.67
CA THR A 237 3.94 28.90 0.24
C THR A 237 3.08 27.68 -0.04
N PRO A 238 3.69 26.52 -0.40
CA PRO A 238 2.95 25.28 -0.63
C PRO A 238 2.49 24.64 0.68
N LEU A 239 1.40 23.90 0.60
CA LEU A 239 0.95 22.98 1.65
C LEU A 239 1.51 21.59 1.34
N ILE A 240 2.16 20.96 2.30
CA ILE A 240 2.57 19.55 2.20
C ILE A 240 1.49 18.69 2.83
N VAL A 241 1.02 17.71 2.07
CA VAL A 241 0.11 16.65 2.53
C VAL A 241 0.90 15.36 2.57
N PRO A 242 1.38 14.93 3.75
CA PRO A 242 2.22 13.73 3.86
C PRO A 242 1.41 12.46 3.58
N ALA A 243 2.07 11.44 3.03
CA ALA A 243 1.49 10.11 2.93
C ALA A 243 1.21 9.54 4.34
N VAL A 244 0.05 8.91 4.51
CA VAL A 244 -0.38 8.35 5.81
C VAL A 244 0.41 7.10 6.16
N SER A 245 0.94 6.42 5.15
CA SER A 245 1.82 5.24 5.28
C SER A 245 2.74 5.14 4.07
N SER A 246 3.98 4.76 4.28
CA SER A 246 4.88 4.32 3.20
C SER A 246 4.59 2.84 2.94
N ALA A 247 3.87 2.50 1.90
CA ALA A 247 3.70 1.12 1.46
C ALA A 247 4.63 0.87 0.27
N ASP A 248 5.49 -0.14 0.40
CA ASP A 248 6.19 -0.72 -0.74
C ASP A 248 5.18 -1.62 -1.48
N GLY A 249 4.66 -1.16 -2.60
CA GLY A 249 3.65 -1.87 -3.39
C GLY A 249 3.61 -1.43 -4.85
N ASP A 250 2.77 -2.08 -5.66
CA ASP A 250 2.53 -1.67 -7.05
C ASP A 250 1.85 -0.30 -7.08
N THR A 251 2.57 0.72 -7.50
CA THR A 251 2.09 2.11 -7.62
C THR A 251 1.34 2.38 -8.92
N CYS A 252 1.18 1.38 -9.79
CA CYS A 252 0.44 1.54 -11.06
C CYS A 252 -1.01 1.94 -10.76
N GLY A 253 -1.48 3.05 -11.34
CA GLY A 253 -2.83 3.59 -11.12
C GLY A 253 -3.00 4.44 -9.85
N ALA A 254 -1.95 4.64 -9.03
CA ALA A 254 -2.05 5.49 -7.85
C ALA A 254 -2.36 6.96 -8.20
N GLY A 255 -1.82 7.47 -9.30
CA GLY A 255 -2.15 8.80 -9.85
C GLY A 255 -3.61 8.89 -10.29
N ASP A 256 -4.10 7.87 -11.03
CA ASP A 256 -5.52 7.80 -11.43
C ASP A 256 -6.44 7.75 -10.21
N ARG A 257 -6.08 6.97 -9.16
CA ARG A 257 -6.83 6.92 -7.90
C ARG A 257 -6.85 8.27 -7.21
N PHE A 258 -5.70 8.94 -7.13
CA PHE A 258 -5.57 10.28 -6.57
C PHE A 258 -6.47 11.28 -7.30
N ALA A 259 -6.37 11.36 -8.64
CA ALA A 259 -7.13 12.30 -9.45
C ALA A 259 -8.64 12.03 -9.38
N ALA A 260 -9.07 10.77 -9.42
CA ALA A 260 -10.46 10.37 -9.29
C ALA A 260 -11.03 10.75 -7.91
N THR A 261 -10.30 10.46 -6.84
CA THR A 261 -10.72 10.81 -5.47
C THR A 261 -10.84 12.33 -5.30
N ALA A 262 -9.85 13.09 -5.79
CA ALA A 262 -9.90 14.55 -5.73
C ALA A 262 -11.11 15.12 -6.50
N ALA A 263 -11.43 14.57 -7.67
CA ALA A 263 -12.60 14.97 -8.46
C ALA A 263 -13.92 14.71 -7.71
N ILE A 264 -14.06 13.55 -7.07
CA ILE A 264 -15.24 13.18 -6.28
C ILE A 264 -15.40 14.10 -5.07
N ALA A 265 -14.32 14.37 -4.33
CA ALA A 265 -14.35 15.26 -3.18
C ALA A 265 -14.79 16.66 -3.57
N LEU A 266 -14.28 17.21 -4.68
CA LEU A 266 -14.71 18.50 -5.23
C LEU A 266 -16.16 18.48 -5.68
N ALA A 267 -16.68 17.38 -6.25
CA ALA A 267 -18.09 17.22 -6.59
C ALA A 267 -19.00 17.28 -5.37
N ARG A 268 -18.52 16.82 -4.22
CA ARG A 268 -19.21 16.86 -2.93
C ARG A 268 -19.11 18.22 -2.24
N GLY A 269 -18.34 19.16 -2.82
CA GLY A 269 -18.16 20.52 -2.30
C GLY A 269 -17.00 20.69 -1.32
N ALA A 270 -16.08 19.71 -1.26
CA ALA A 270 -14.90 19.83 -0.43
C ALA A 270 -13.99 20.98 -0.89
N LEU A 271 -13.24 21.57 0.02
CA LEU A 271 -12.17 22.50 -0.30
C LEU A 271 -11.03 21.75 -1.03
N VAL A 272 -10.27 22.48 -1.86
CA VAL A 272 -9.16 21.86 -2.61
C VAL A 272 -8.15 21.19 -1.68
N SER A 273 -7.85 21.77 -0.53
CA SER A 273 -6.94 21.17 0.47
C SER A 273 -7.48 19.87 1.06
N GLU A 274 -8.80 19.82 1.35
CA GLU A 274 -9.47 18.62 1.83
C GLU A 274 -9.51 17.53 0.76
N ALA A 275 -9.81 17.91 -0.48
CA ALA A 275 -9.82 17.00 -1.62
C ALA A 275 -8.43 16.36 -1.86
N VAL A 276 -7.34 17.12 -1.72
CA VAL A 276 -5.98 16.60 -1.83
C VAL A 276 -5.62 15.70 -0.64
N GLN A 277 -6.06 16.01 0.57
CA GLN A 277 -5.84 15.15 1.75
C GLN A 277 -6.55 13.81 1.59
N GLU A 278 -7.82 13.81 1.18
CA GLU A 278 -8.58 12.59 0.89
C GLU A 278 -7.93 11.78 -0.24
N ALA A 279 -7.48 12.46 -1.30
CA ALA A 279 -6.81 11.84 -2.43
C ALA A 279 -5.49 11.15 -2.06
N VAL A 280 -4.66 11.79 -1.21
CA VAL A 280 -3.42 11.17 -0.69
C VAL A 280 -3.75 9.92 0.14
N ALA A 281 -4.72 10.00 1.05
CA ALA A 281 -5.11 8.88 1.91
C ALA A 281 -5.59 7.68 1.09
N GLU A 282 -6.46 7.92 0.09
CA GLU A 282 -7.00 6.87 -0.77
C GLU A 282 -5.95 6.28 -1.73
N ALA A 283 -5.03 7.08 -2.25
CA ALA A 283 -3.92 6.58 -3.06
C ALA A 283 -2.96 5.70 -2.22
N CYS A 284 -2.68 6.10 -0.97
CA CYS A 284 -1.89 5.28 -0.04
C CYS A 284 -2.61 3.95 0.29
N ALA A 285 -3.91 4.00 0.60
CA ALA A 285 -4.70 2.80 0.87
C ALA A 285 -4.74 1.85 -0.34
N TYR A 286 -4.86 2.38 -1.55
CA TYR A 286 -4.82 1.61 -2.79
C TYR A 286 -3.48 0.89 -2.99
N VAL A 287 -2.35 1.58 -2.82
CA VAL A 287 -1.01 0.97 -2.93
C VAL A 287 -0.80 -0.09 -1.84
N ALA A 288 -1.18 0.22 -0.59
CA ALA A 288 -1.10 -0.70 0.54
C ALA A 288 -2.00 -1.94 0.34
N GLY A 289 -3.13 -1.79 -0.35
CA GLY A 289 -4.04 -2.88 -0.72
C GLY A 289 -3.54 -3.79 -1.84
N GLY A 290 -2.35 -3.52 -2.42
CA GLY A 290 -1.76 -4.30 -3.52
C GLY A 290 -1.96 -3.69 -4.91
N GLY A 291 -2.38 -2.42 -5.00
CA GLY A 291 -2.50 -1.68 -6.25
C GLY A 291 -3.48 -2.33 -7.24
N VAL A 292 -3.11 -2.38 -8.51
CA VAL A 292 -3.95 -2.97 -9.57
C VAL A 292 -4.28 -4.45 -9.34
N ALA A 293 -3.39 -5.20 -8.68
CA ALA A 293 -3.62 -6.61 -8.40
C ALA A 293 -4.83 -6.86 -7.50
N SER A 294 -5.16 -5.92 -6.61
CA SER A 294 -6.34 -6.01 -5.73
C SER A 294 -7.68 -5.85 -6.45
N MET A 295 -7.67 -5.31 -7.67
CA MET A 295 -8.88 -5.12 -8.49
C MET A 295 -9.24 -6.35 -9.33
N LEU A 296 -8.39 -7.36 -9.36
CA LEU A 296 -8.64 -8.60 -10.08
C LEU A 296 -9.52 -9.51 -9.21
N PRO A 297 -10.51 -10.22 -9.79
CA PRO A 297 -11.23 -11.25 -9.06
C PRO A 297 -10.22 -12.32 -8.65
N SER A 298 -9.88 -12.33 -7.36
CA SER A 298 -9.07 -13.40 -6.78
C SER A 298 -9.86 -14.70 -6.86
N PRO A 299 -9.28 -15.83 -7.31
CA PRO A 299 -9.91 -17.12 -7.08
C PRO A 299 -10.11 -17.25 -5.57
N ALA A 300 -11.36 -17.50 -5.17
CA ALA A 300 -11.79 -17.51 -3.77
C ALA A 300 -10.95 -18.48 -2.92
N GLY A 301 -9.90 -17.93 -2.31
CA GLY A 301 -9.20 -18.51 -1.18
C GLY A 301 -9.41 -17.60 0.03
N PRO A 302 -9.37 -18.10 1.26
CA PRO A 302 -9.59 -17.29 2.45
C PRO A 302 -8.58 -16.13 2.46
N LEU A 303 -9.11 -14.90 2.55
CA LEU A 303 -8.33 -13.68 2.70
C LEU A 303 -7.42 -13.82 3.93
N PRO A 304 -6.09 -13.69 3.81
CA PRO A 304 -5.27 -13.45 4.99
C PRO A 304 -5.65 -12.07 5.53
N SER A 305 -6.03 -12.01 6.80
CA SER A 305 -6.18 -10.76 7.54
C SER A 305 -4.81 -10.10 7.64
N VAL A 306 -4.44 -9.30 6.67
CA VAL A 306 -3.20 -8.52 6.69
C VAL A 306 -3.57 -7.14 7.22
N LEU A 307 -3.14 -6.85 8.44
CA LEU A 307 -3.07 -5.47 8.94
C LEU A 307 -2.10 -4.67 8.05
N PRO A 308 -2.46 -3.44 7.64
CA PRO A 308 -1.58 -2.62 6.81
C PRO A 308 -0.28 -2.29 7.57
N GLY A 309 0.86 -2.51 6.96
CA GLY A 309 2.12 -1.92 7.42
C GLY A 309 3.29 -2.83 7.76
N VAL A 310 3.23 -4.17 7.49
CA VAL A 310 4.41 -5.05 7.64
C VAL A 310 4.71 -5.72 6.31
N PRO A 311 5.93 -5.64 5.78
CA PRO A 311 6.30 -6.34 4.55
C PRO A 311 6.13 -7.84 4.75
N ALA A 312 5.12 -8.44 4.10
CA ALA A 312 4.93 -9.89 4.08
C ALA A 312 6.16 -10.63 3.50
N GLU A 313 7.00 -9.91 2.80
CA GLU A 313 8.26 -10.38 2.20
C GLU A 313 9.35 -10.72 3.21
N ARG A 314 9.25 -10.27 4.49
CA ARG A 314 10.25 -10.57 5.54
C ARG A 314 9.89 -11.74 6.44
N VAL A 315 8.77 -12.39 6.23
CA VAL A 315 8.31 -13.51 7.07
C VAL A 315 8.25 -14.79 6.29
N GLY A 316 8.87 -15.85 6.83
CA GLY A 316 8.87 -17.18 6.28
C GLY A 316 10.26 -17.67 5.80
N VAL A 317 10.33 -18.98 5.55
CA VAL A 317 11.58 -19.65 5.11
C VAL A 317 12.08 -19.07 3.78
N ALA A 318 11.17 -18.75 2.86
CA ALA A 318 11.52 -18.17 1.58
C ALA A 318 12.19 -16.79 1.72
N ALA A 319 11.64 -15.94 2.58
CA ALA A 319 12.22 -14.62 2.89
C ALA A 319 13.63 -14.75 3.49
N ALA A 320 13.79 -15.63 4.47
CA ALA A 320 15.09 -15.91 5.06
C ALA A 320 16.08 -16.45 4.02
N ALA A 321 15.65 -17.35 3.13
CA ALA A 321 16.48 -17.89 2.05
C ALA A 321 16.99 -16.78 1.10
N THR A 322 16.12 -15.87 0.71
CA THR A 322 16.47 -14.75 -0.18
C THR A 322 17.52 -13.84 0.47
N VAL A 323 17.27 -13.36 1.68
CA VAL A 323 18.20 -12.49 2.41
C VAL A 323 19.57 -13.16 2.60
N VAL A 324 19.58 -14.41 3.06
CA VAL A 324 20.83 -15.16 3.28
C VAL A 324 21.60 -15.40 1.97
N SER A 325 20.89 -15.72 0.89
CA SER A 325 21.50 -15.93 -0.43
C SER A 325 22.15 -14.65 -0.96
N GLU A 326 21.48 -13.51 -0.84
CA GLU A 326 22.00 -12.20 -1.27
C GLU A 326 23.23 -11.78 -0.46
N VAL A 327 23.19 -11.92 0.86
CA VAL A 327 24.30 -11.56 1.74
C VAL A 327 25.51 -12.46 1.47
N ARG A 328 25.32 -13.77 1.30
CA ARG A 328 26.41 -14.69 0.98
C ARG A 328 27.00 -14.43 -0.40
N ALA A 329 26.19 -14.14 -1.40
CA ALA A 329 26.66 -13.78 -2.73
C ALA A 329 27.52 -12.51 -2.72
N ALA A 330 27.26 -11.58 -1.79
CA ALA A 330 28.07 -10.40 -1.55
C ALA A 330 29.30 -10.63 -0.65
N GLY A 331 29.52 -11.85 -0.15
CA GLY A 331 30.60 -12.16 0.80
C GLY A 331 30.36 -11.64 2.21
N GLY A 332 29.11 -11.32 2.56
CA GLY A 332 28.72 -10.77 3.85
C GLY A 332 28.47 -11.84 4.91
N THR A 333 28.28 -11.39 6.15
CA THR A 333 28.13 -12.18 7.38
C THR A 333 26.64 -12.33 7.74
N VAL A 334 26.18 -13.57 7.87
CA VAL A 334 24.80 -13.89 8.27
C VAL A 334 24.73 -14.06 9.78
N VAL A 335 23.95 -13.21 10.45
CA VAL A 335 23.66 -13.30 11.88
C VAL A 335 22.29 -13.88 12.09
N ALA A 336 22.14 -14.75 13.09
CA ALA A 336 20.84 -15.25 13.49
C ALA A 336 20.67 -15.21 15.02
N THR A 337 19.45 -15.09 15.46
CA THR A 337 19.03 -15.23 16.85
C THR A 337 17.73 -16.01 16.95
N GLY A 338 17.39 -16.50 18.13
CA GLY A 338 16.15 -17.26 18.30
C GLY A 338 15.50 -17.06 19.65
N GLY A 339 14.18 -17.21 19.68
CA GLY A 339 13.40 -17.09 20.91
C GLY A 339 11.90 -17.09 20.70
N CYS A 340 11.18 -17.08 21.83
CA CYS A 340 9.71 -17.04 21.83
C CYS A 340 9.15 -15.67 21.48
N PHE A 341 9.82 -14.59 21.90
CA PHE A 341 9.39 -13.19 21.69
C PHE A 341 7.90 -12.95 21.96
N ASP A 342 7.44 -13.52 23.06
CA ASP A 342 6.01 -13.60 23.37
C ASP A 342 5.38 -12.22 23.63
N LEU A 343 6.03 -11.39 24.44
CA LEU A 343 5.75 -9.96 24.57
C LEU A 343 7.03 -9.19 24.28
N LEU A 344 7.04 -8.44 23.17
CA LEU A 344 8.17 -7.60 22.83
C LEU A 344 8.32 -6.44 23.82
N HIS A 345 9.52 -6.24 24.31
CA HIS A 345 9.90 -5.14 25.20
C HIS A 345 11.28 -4.58 24.83
N ALA A 346 11.66 -3.46 25.41
CA ALA A 346 12.90 -2.75 25.08
C ALA A 346 14.17 -3.65 25.21
N GLY A 347 14.16 -4.63 26.12
CA GLY A 347 15.25 -5.61 26.24
C GLY A 347 15.41 -6.47 24.98
N HIS A 348 14.32 -6.97 24.41
CA HIS A 348 14.37 -7.70 23.14
C HIS A 348 14.89 -6.82 22.00
N VAL A 349 14.41 -5.58 21.90
CA VAL A 349 14.85 -4.65 20.84
C VAL A 349 16.34 -4.38 20.94
N ALA A 350 16.87 -4.13 22.15
CA ALA A 350 18.31 -3.90 22.36
C ALA A 350 19.16 -5.13 21.95
N THR A 351 18.72 -6.35 22.32
CA THR A 351 19.41 -7.59 21.90
C THR A 351 19.39 -7.75 20.37
N LEU A 352 18.26 -7.48 19.72
CA LEU A 352 18.15 -7.56 18.25
C LEU A 352 19.02 -6.51 17.56
N GLN A 353 19.06 -5.28 18.06
CA GLN A 353 19.94 -4.23 17.55
C GLN A 353 21.42 -4.59 17.70
N ALA A 354 21.82 -5.10 18.87
CA ALA A 354 23.18 -5.56 19.09
C ALA A 354 23.55 -6.75 18.19
N ALA A 355 22.63 -7.70 17.99
CA ALA A 355 22.83 -8.81 17.06
C ALA A 355 23.03 -8.32 15.62
N ARG A 356 22.21 -7.37 15.14
CA ARG A 356 22.32 -6.81 13.78
C ARG A 356 23.66 -6.12 13.52
N GLN A 357 24.29 -5.54 14.55
CA GLN A 357 25.60 -4.89 14.43
C GLN A 357 26.77 -5.87 14.23
N LEU A 358 26.54 -7.17 14.44
CA LEU A 358 27.59 -8.20 14.31
C LEU A 358 27.75 -8.73 12.86
N GLY A 359 26.87 -8.33 11.92
CA GLY A 359 26.97 -8.78 10.53
C GLY A 359 26.08 -7.98 9.57
N ASP A 360 25.93 -8.50 8.36
CA ASP A 360 25.29 -7.79 7.25
C ASP A 360 23.77 -8.03 7.17
N CYS A 361 23.27 -9.10 7.80
CA CYS A 361 21.83 -9.29 8.02
C CYS A 361 21.55 -9.99 9.35
N LEU A 362 20.31 -9.83 9.85
CA LEU A 362 19.79 -10.52 11.02
C LEU A 362 18.55 -11.34 10.65
N VAL A 363 18.63 -12.66 10.83
CA VAL A 363 17.49 -13.57 10.71
C VAL A 363 17.02 -13.97 12.10
N VAL A 364 15.74 -13.79 12.40
CA VAL A 364 15.14 -14.21 13.68
C VAL A 364 14.45 -15.56 13.51
N CYS A 365 14.91 -16.58 14.24
CA CYS A 365 14.27 -17.88 14.36
C CYS A 365 13.23 -17.82 15.49
N LEU A 366 11.95 -17.77 15.14
CA LEU A 366 10.83 -17.59 16.07
C LEU A 366 10.18 -18.94 16.38
N ASN A 367 10.02 -19.26 17.67
CA ASN A 367 9.24 -20.42 18.08
C ASN A 367 7.77 -20.27 17.69
N SER A 368 7.16 -21.32 17.11
CA SER A 368 5.72 -21.37 16.86
C SER A 368 4.92 -21.35 18.15
N ASP A 369 3.61 -21.18 18.05
CA ASP A 369 2.72 -21.22 19.22
C ASP A 369 2.78 -22.59 19.91
N ALA A 370 2.82 -23.67 19.12
CA ALA A 370 2.95 -25.04 19.65
C ALA A 370 4.28 -25.24 20.38
N SER A 371 5.38 -24.76 19.82
CA SER A 371 6.71 -24.82 20.45
C SER A 371 6.76 -24.03 21.76
N VAL A 372 6.17 -22.82 21.78
CA VAL A 372 6.13 -22.00 23.01
C VAL A 372 5.27 -22.65 24.10
N ALA A 373 4.09 -23.21 23.73
CA ALA A 373 3.23 -23.92 24.68
C ALA A 373 3.93 -25.13 25.30
N ALA A 374 4.67 -25.89 24.51
CA ALA A 374 5.47 -27.03 24.99
C ALA A 374 6.60 -26.60 25.95
N LEU A 375 7.21 -25.43 25.73
CA LEU A 375 8.33 -24.91 26.53
C LEU A 375 7.88 -24.17 27.79
N LYS A 376 6.77 -23.43 27.76
CA LYS A 376 6.37 -22.47 28.80
C LYS A 376 4.99 -22.75 29.43
N GLY A 377 4.33 -23.81 28.99
CA GLY A 377 3.01 -24.19 29.47
C GLY A 377 1.84 -23.78 28.53
N PRO A 378 0.65 -24.37 28.75
CA PRO A 378 -0.50 -24.26 27.81
C PRO A 378 -1.07 -22.84 27.71
N ASP A 379 -0.85 -21.97 28.68
CA ASP A 379 -1.32 -20.59 28.70
C ASP A 379 -0.38 -19.63 27.94
N ARG A 380 0.63 -20.16 27.27
CA ARG A 380 1.62 -19.40 26.50
C ARG A 380 1.70 -19.92 25.06
N PRO A 381 1.95 -19.05 24.06
CA PRO A 381 2.24 -17.62 24.18
C PRO A 381 0.98 -16.77 24.39
N VAL A 382 1.14 -15.57 24.93
CA VAL A 382 0.08 -14.55 25.06
C VAL A 382 -0.27 -13.99 23.68
N MET A 383 0.74 -13.82 22.82
CA MET A 383 0.58 -13.30 21.46
C MET A 383 0.73 -14.42 20.42
N PRO A 384 -0.23 -14.56 19.47
CA PRO A 384 -0.12 -15.53 18.37
C PRO A 384 1.15 -15.34 17.55
N GLN A 385 1.70 -16.45 17.01
CA GLN A 385 2.94 -16.40 16.20
C GLN A 385 2.85 -15.44 15.01
N GLY A 386 1.67 -15.28 14.40
CA GLY A 386 1.45 -14.34 13.31
C GLY A 386 1.69 -12.89 13.72
N ASP A 387 1.28 -12.50 14.93
CA ASP A 387 1.49 -11.14 15.43
C ASP A 387 2.93 -10.95 15.92
N ARG A 388 3.50 -11.97 16.58
CA ARG A 388 4.90 -11.96 17.00
C ARG A 388 5.85 -11.82 15.81
N SER A 389 5.61 -12.57 14.73
CA SER A 389 6.43 -12.50 13.51
C SER A 389 6.31 -11.14 12.82
N ARG A 390 5.10 -10.55 12.76
CA ARG A 390 4.89 -9.21 12.19
C ARG A 390 5.60 -8.12 12.99
N LEU A 391 5.49 -8.15 14.31
CA LEU A 391 6.17 -7.18 15.17
C LEU A 391 7.69 -7.24 14.99
N LEU A 392 8.27 -8.44 14.92
CA LEU A 392 9.70 -8.62 14.67
C LEU A 392 10.10 -8.11 13.28
N ALA A 393 9.35 -8.46 12.25
CA ALA A 393 9.62 -8.03 10.88
C ALA A 393 9.47 -6.50 10.67
N ALA A 394 8.72 -5.81 11.53
CA ALA A 394 8.58 -4.35 11.51
C ALA A 394 9.79 -3.63 12.11
N LEU A 395 10.68 -4.32 12.83
CA LEU A 395 11.89 -3.72 13.37
C LEU A 395 12.94 -3.53 12.26
N SER A 396 13.50 -2.34 12.17
CA SER A 396 14.51 -2.00 11.16
C SER A 396 15.79 -2.83 11.25
N CYS A 397 16.07 -3.40 12.44
CA CYS A 397 17.22 -4.28 12.68
C CYS A 397 16.96 -5.76 12.32
N VAL A 398 15.77 -6.12 11.84
CA VAL A 398 15.42 -7.51 11.46
C VAL A 398 15.21 -7.58 9.96
N ASP A 399 15.99 -8.40 9.27
CA ASP A 399 15.93 -8.56 7.81
C ASP A 399 14.98 -9.69 7.41
N ALA A 400 14.88 -10.77 8.21
CA ALA A 400 13.89 -11.82 8.00
C ALA A 400 13.51 -12.52 9.32
N VAL A 401 12.29 -13.08 9.34
CA VAL A 401 11.77 -13.90 10.44
C VAL A 401 11.36 -15.25 9.89
N MET A 402 11.90 -16.33 10.44
CA MET A 402 11.47 -17.70 10.14
C MET A 402 10.86 -18.37 11.37
N VAL A 403 9.71 -19.00 11.21
CA VAL A 403 9.05 -19.74 12.30
C VAL A 403 9.46 -21.21 12.25
N PHE A 404 9.68 -21.81 13.41
CA PHE A 404 9.97 -23.23 13.56
C PHE A 404 9.14 -23.88 14.67
N ASP A 405 8.81 -25.17 14.49
CA ASP A 405 7.92 -25.91 15.40
C ASP A 405 8.67 -26.76 16.45
N ASP A 406 9.95 -27.04 16.21
CA ASP A 406 10.75 -27.89 17.07
C ASP A 406 10.95 -27.26 18.48
N PRO A 407 11.13 -28.09 19.53
CA PRO A 407 11.47 -27.59 20.86
C PRO A 407 12.79 -26.83 20.93
N THR A 408 13.69 -27.09 19.98
CA THR A 408 15.02 -26.47 19.90
C THR A 408 15.25 -25.89 18.50
N PRO A 409 16.05 -24.84 18.33
CA PRO A 409 16.31 -24.23 17.03
C PRO A 409 17.27 -25.04 16.14
N GLN A 410 17.61 -26.30 16.48
CA GLN A 410 18.64 -27.09 15.81
C GLN A 410 18.33 -27.32 14.31
N ALA A 411 17.08 -27.63 13.96
CA ALA A 411 16.68 -27.80 12.56
C ALA A 411 16.80 -26.49 11.79
N ALA A 412 16.30 -25.40 12.36
CA ALA A 412 16.40 -24.06 11.79
C ALA A 412 17.85 -23.64 11.59
N LEU A 413 18.71 -23.85 12.58
CA LEU A 413 20.15 -23.55 12.51
C LEU A 413 20.88 -24.42 11.46
N THR A 414 20.57 -25.69 11.39
CA THR A 414 21.18 -26.61 10.39
C THR A 414 20.85 -26.19 8.97
N TRP A 415 19.64 -25.69 8.77
CA TRP A 415 19.20 -25.17 7.47
C TRP A 415 19.82 -23.80 7.16
N LEU A 416 19.79 -22.87 8.11
CA LEU A 416 20.24 -21.48 7.97
C LEU A 416 21.77 -21.37 7.89
N ARG A 417 22.48 -22.17 8.69
CA ARG A 417 23.95 -22.14 8.89
C ARG A 417 24.50 -20.74 9.06
N PRO A 418 24.06 -19.98 10.10
CA PRO A 418 24.53 -18.63 10.30
C PRO A 418 26.03 -18.62 10.64
N ASP A 419 26.70 -17.53 10.27
CA ASP A 419 28.10 -17.29 10.64
C ASP A 419 28.18 -16.92 12.13
N ILE A 420 27.15 -16.20 12.63
CA ILE A 420 27.04 -15.81 14.04
C ILE A 420 25.65 -16.17 14.57
N TRP A 421 25.62 -16.95 15.67
CA TRP A 421 24.42 -17.22 16.44
C TRP A 421 24.42 -16.40 17.72
N VAL A 422 23.40 -15.55 17.93
CA VAL A 422 23.30 -14.65 19.07
C VAL A 422 22.26 -15.16 20.06
N LYS A 423 22.64 -15.27 21.33
CA LYS A 423 21.77 -15.53 22.46
C LYS A 423 21.72 -14.32 23.37
N GLY A 424 20.54 -13.93 23.83
CA GLY A 424 20.38 -12.98 24.94
C GLY A 424 20.35 -13.73 26.26
N GLY A 425 21.03 -13.25 27.29
CA GLY A 425 20.94 -13.84 28.61
C GLY A 425 22.02 -13.39 29.58
N ASP A 426 21.71 -13.57 30.88
CA ASP A 426 22.64 -13.39 32.02
C ASP A 426 23.35 -14.71 32.31
N TYR A 427 24.21 -15.11 31.40
CA TYR A 427 25.02 -16.32 31.62
C TYR A 427 26.27 -16.05 32.53
N ALA A 428 26.39 -14.85 33.11
CA ALA A 428 27.54 -14.41 33.84
C ALA A 428 27.52 -14.71 35.36
N THR A 429 26.46 -15.27 35.95
CA THR A 429 26.32 -15.41 37.41
C THR A 429 26.58 -16.79 37.98
N GLY A 430 27.00 -17.76 37.20
CA GLY A 430 27.40 -19.07 37.71
C GLY A 430 28.74 -19.46 37.12
N GLY A 431 29.78 -19.56 37.90
CA GLY A 431 31.20 -19.81 37.55
C GLY A 431 31.57 -21.07 36.75
N GLY A 432 30.78 -21.37 35.67
CA GLY A 432 31.05 -22.38 34.65
C GLY A 432 30.72 -21.83 33.28
N GLU A 433 31.46 -22.20 32.23
CA GLU A 433 31.12 -21.89 30.85
C GLU A 433 29.67 -22.38 30.54
N PRO A 434 28.77 -21.52 30.07
CA PRO A 434 27.41 -21.96 29.71
C PRO A 434 27.50 -22.93 28.55
N VAL A 435 27.15 -24.19 28.76
CA VAL A 435 27.04 -25.19 27.69
C VAL A 435 25.76 -24.88 26.92
N LEU A 436 25.89 -24.09 25.86
CA LEU A 436 24.82 -23.85 24.91
C LEU A 436 24.82 -25.01 23.89
N PRO A 437 23.79 -25.87 23.86
CA PRO A 437 23.74 -26.99 22.92
C PRO A 437 23.88 -26.54 21.45
N GLU A 438 23.42 -25.34 21.13
CA GLU A 438 23.50 -24.74 19.82
C GLU A 438 24.93 -24.31 19.44
N ALA A 439 25.78 -23.98 20.43
CA ALA A 439 27.13 -23.50 20.17
C ALA A 439 28.00 -24.58 19.51
N GLU A 440 27.84 -25.85 19.92
CA GLU A 440 28.55 -26.96 19.29
C GLU A 440 28.04 -27.24 17.87
N LEU A 441 26.73 -27.11 17.67
CA LEU A 441 26.12 -27.27 16.35
C LEU A 441 26.63 -26.19 15.38
N VAL A 442 26.62 -24.92 15.77
CA VAL A 442 27.07 -23.78 14.99
C VAL A 442 28.55 -23.90 14.61
N ARG A 443 29.38 -24.39 15.53
CA ARG A 443 30.81 -24.60 15.31
C ARG A 443 31.12 -25.64 14.21
N ARG A 444 30.21 -26.61 13.96
CA ARG A 444 30.42 -27.68 12.93
C ARG A 444 30.58 -27.14 11.52
N TRP A 445 30.03 -25.99 11.21
CA TRP A 445 30.21 -25.33 9.89
C TRP A 445 31.08 -24.06 9.97
N GLY A 446 31.79 -23.84 11.07
CA GLY A 446 32.73 -22.72 11.24
C GLY A 446 32.09 -21.44 11.80
N GLY A 447 30.81 -21.48 12.20
CA GLY A 447 30.14 -20.35 12.81
C GLY A 447 30.50 -20.15 14.28
N HIS A 448 30.17 -18.98 14.81
CA HIS A 448 30.43 -18.57 16.19
C HIS A 448 29.15 -18.31 16.96
N THR A 449 29.14 -18.63 18.26
CA THR A 449 28.04 -18.28 19.16
C THR A 449 28.45 -17.13 20.06
N VAL A 450 27.63 -16.10 20.15
CA VAL A 450 27.86 -14.89 20.95
C VAL A 450 26.70 -14.69 21.92
N VAL A 451 27.02 -14.33 23.16
CA VAL A 451 26.02 -13.96 24.15
C VAL A 451 25.99 -12.42 24.29
N VAL A 452 24.79 -11.87 24.20
CA VAL A 452 24.56 -10.44 24.41
C VAL A 452 23.86 -10.26 25.74
N PRO A 453 24.35 -9.37 26.64
CA PRO A 453 23.74 -9.16 27.95
C PRO A 453 22.33 -8.57 27.81
N TYR A 454 21.40 -8.97 28.70
CA TYR A 454 20.09 -8.36 28.79
C TYR A 454 20.19 -6.96 29.42
N LEU A 455 19.23 -6.09 29.07
CA LEU A 455 18.97 -4.88 29.84
C LEU A 455 18.30 -5.29 31.16
N ASP A 456 18.95 -4.96 32.29
CA ASP A 456 18.48 -5.28 33.63
C ASP A 456 17.03 -4.82 33.89
N GLY A 457 16.27 -5.66 34.60
CA GLY A 457 14.91 -5.34 35.05
C GLY A 457 13.81 -5.45 33.99
N ARG A 458 14.03 -6.13 32.87
CA ARG A 458 13.04 -6.26 31.77
C ARG A 458 12.89 -7.71 31.34
N SER A 459 12.00 -8.47 32.00
CA SER A 459 11.59 -9.81 31.54
C SER A 459 10.09 -9.87 31.25
N THR A 460 9.70 -10.66 30.27
CA THR A 460 8.28 -10.94 29.95
C THR A 460 7.54 -11.52 31.14
N THR A 461 8.23 -12.36 31.95
CA THR A 461 7.67 -12.99 33.16
C THR A 461 7.33 -11.95 34.21
N ASP A 462 8.22 -10.98 34.45
CA ASP A 462 8.00 -9.91 35.42
C ASP A 462 6.89 -8.95 34.98
N MET A 463 6.77 -8.69 33.66
CA MET A 463 5.70 -7.87 33.11
C MET A 463 4.33 -8.52 33.30
N ILE A 464 4.21 -9.82 33.07
CA ILE A 464 2.98 -10.57 33.29
C ILE A 464 2.63 -10.63 34.78
N ALA A 465 3.62 -10.88 35.67
CA ALA A 465 3.42 -10.88 37.12
C ALA A 465 2.95 -9.50 37.62
N ALA A 466 3.53 -8.41 37.11
CA ALA A 466 3.12 -7.07 37.48
C ALA A 466 1.71 -6.72 36.98
N ALA A 467 1.30 -7.22 35.81
CA ALA A 467 -0.06 -7.04 35.28
C ALA A 467 -1.11 -7.79 36.15
N HIS A 468 -0.81 -9.02 36.57
CA HIS A 468 -1.67 -9.78 37.49
C HIS A 468 -1.81 -9.11 38.86
N GLN A 469 -0.72 -8.57 39.42
CA GLN A 469 -0.77 -7.86 40.71
C GLN A 469 -1.63 -6.58 40.64
N ARG A 470 -1.57 -5.83 39.56
CA ARG A 470 -2.40 -4.64 39.35
C ARG A 470 -3.86 -4.97 39.09
N GLY A 471 -4.16 -6.07 38.39
CA GLY A 471 -5.52 -6.56 38.18
C GLY A 471 -6.18 -7.01 39.48
N GLY A 472 -5.44 -7.71 40.37
CA GLY A 472 -5.90 -8.12 41.69
C GLY A 472 -6.17 -6.96 42.66
N ALA A 473 -5.35 -5.91 42.61
CA ALA A 473 -5.54 -4.71 43.45
C ALA A 473 -6.80 -3.90 43.05
N SER A 474 -7.16 -3.87 41.77
CA SER A 474 -8.37 -3.21 41.30
C SER A 474 -9.67 -3.94 41.72
N ALA A 475 -9.63 -5.26 41.79
CA ALA A 475 -10.79 -6.07 42.25
C ALA A 475 -11.04 -5.92 43.76
N THR A 476 -9.96 -5.82 44.57
CA THR A 476 -10.08 -5.62 46.02
C THR A 476 -10.51 -4.20 46.39
N THR A 477 -10.13 -3.20 45.61
CA THR A 477 -10.55 -1.80 45.86
C THR A 477 -12.03 -1.60 45.51
N SER A 478 -12.58 -2.32 44.51
CA SER A 478 -14.00 -2.28 44.18
C SER A 478 -14.87 -2.92 45.26
N ALA A 479 -14.40 -4.02 45.88
CA ALA A 479 -15.11 -4.67 46.99
C ALA A 479 -15.09 -3.83 48.29
N ALA A 480 -13.98 -3.15 48.59
CA ALA A 480 -13.86 -2.28 49.77
C ALA A 480 -14.70 -0.99 49.64
N SER A 481 -14.90 -0.48 48.44
CA SER A 481 -15.72 0.71 48.19
C SER A 481 -17.24 0.43 48.28
N ALA A 482 -17.67 -0.81 48.14
CA ALA A 482 -19.08 -1.21 48.30
C ALA A 482 -19.48 -1.35 49.78
N VAL A 483 -18.52 -1.66 50.65
CA VAL A 483 -18.77 -1.81 52.12
C VAL A 483 -18.87 -0.45 52.83
N LEU A 484 -18.36 0.63 52.25
CA LEU A 484 -18.41 1.97 52.84
C LEU A 484 -19.60 2.84 52.42
N ARG A 485 -20.47 2.36 51.55
CA ARG A 485 -21.77 2.98 51.26
C ARG A 485 -22.84 2.17 51.98
N GLY A 486 -23.13 2.54 53.25
CA GLY A 486 -24.21 1.98 54.05
C GLY A 486 -25.56 2.39 53.49
N ASP A 487 -26.12 1.53 52.65
CA ASP A 487 -27.55 1.55 52.37
C ASP A 487 -28.28 0.61 53.37
N PRO A 488 -29.36 1.09 54.06
CA PRO A 488 -30.06 0.26 55.00
C PRO A 488 -30.90 -0.82 54.29
N PRO A 489 -31.11 -2.00 54.92
CA PRO A 489 -31.87 -3.05 54.30
C PRO A 489 -33.37 -2.74 54.26
N SER A 490 -33.93 -2.78 53.07
CA SER A 490 -35.36 -2.80 52.84
C SER A 490 -35.91 -4.15 53.23
N GLY A 491 -36.70 -4.19 54.26
CA GLY A 491 -37.39 -5.41 54.61
C GLY A 491 -38.54 -5.19 55.60
N VAL A 492 -39.70 -5.60 55.11
CA VAL A 492 -40.87 -6.10 55.81
C VAL A 492 -42.04 -5.14 56.04
N ALA A 493 -43.04 -5.44 55.21
CA ALA A 493 -44.43 -5.04 55.37
C ALA A 493 -45.07 -5.68 56.62
N THR A 494 -45.86 -4.95 57.32
CA THR A 494 -47.04 -5.50 58.00
C THR A 494 -48.19 -4.51 58.03
N HIS A 495 -49.35 -5.03 57.70
CA HIS A 495 -50.71 -4.51 57.76
C HIS A 495 -51.10 -3.80 59.08
N ARG A 496 -51.96 -2.77 59.01
CA ARG A 496 -53.33 -2.76 59.51
C ARG A 496 -53.94 -1.33 59.42
N SER A 497 -54.91 -1.22 58.63
CA SER A 497 -56.35 -1.05 58.80
C SER A 497 -56.85 0.03 59.80
N ALA A 498 -57.87 0.76 59.26
CA ALA A 498 -59.02 1.43 59.91
C ALA A 498 -58.70 2.84 60.46
N GLY A 499 -59.43 3.86 60.04
CA GLY A 499 -60.81 4.11 60.07
C GLY A 499 -61.11 5.55 60.39
N ILE A 500 -62.09 6.10 59.68
CA ILE A 500 -63.07 7.06 60.13
C ILE A 500 -62.61 8.53 60.49
N ARG A 501 -62.85 9.44 59.71
CA ARG A 501 -63.89 10.44 59.45
C ARG A 501 -63.45 11.52 58.47
#